data_f57a58fd97ad5d2c00704d0b3d8cf25e
#
_entry.id   f57a58fd97ad5d2c00704d0b3d8cf25e
#
_cell.length_a   1.000
_cell.length_b   1.000
_cell.length_c   1.000
_cell.angle_alpha   90.00
_cell.angle_beta   90.00
_cell.angle_gamma   90.00
#
_symmetry.space_group_name_H-M   'P 1'
#
loop_
_entity.id
_entity.type
_entity.pdbx_description
1 polymer ?
#
loop_
_entity_poly.entity_id
_entity_poly.type
_entity_poly.pdbx_seq_one_letter_code
_entity_poly.pdbx_strand_id
1 'polypeptide(L)'
;ADTVEEAKGILKAAETRGVHVMTGFIERFNPGIQKMKALIEEGSLGEIVLAFARRVGRWPERVGDVGVVKDAAIHDIDIMRFMFNSEPTSVYARVGRLVHRFEDYAQIILGFKDNQTAFVEANWLTPRKIRELTVTGSDAMATVDYITQKILVEDADKQVSPTYSWKEPLSLELEHFAECVVGDMKPQVTGLDGLRALEIAEAALKSARIGESVKLKRSTYI
;
A
#
# COMPACT_ATOMS: atom_id res chain seq x y z
N ALA A 1 -13.50 -5.81 -5.81
CA ALA A 1 -13.33 -7.15 -6.39
C ALA A 1 -12.63 -8.04 -5.38
N ASP A 2 -13.09 -9.25 -5.22
CA ASP A 2 -12.45 -10.23 -4.35
C ASP A 2 -11.35 -11.01 -5.09
N THR A 3 -11.49 -11.20 -6.39
CA THR A 3 -10.55 -11.94 -7.23
C THR A 3 -9.93 -11.09 -8.34
N VAL A 4 -8.76 -11.54 -8.80
CA VAL A 4 -8.06 -10.93 -9.95
C VAL A 4 -8.94 -10.98 -11.22
N GLU A 5 -9.68 -12.06 -11.44
CA GLU A 5 -10.58 -12.23 -12.57
C GLU A 5 -11.74 -11.23 -12.54
N GLU A 6 -12.34 -11.02 -11.38
CA GLU A 6 -13.37 -9.99 -11.20
C GLU A 6 -12.82 -8.58 -11.43
N ALA A 7 -11.64 -8.27 -10.90
CA ALA A 7 -10.98 -6.99 -11.13
C ALA A 7 -10.74 -6.73 -12.62
N LYS A 8 -10.25 -7.72 -13.36
CA LYS A 8 -10.11 -7.64 -14.83
C LYS A 8 -11.43 -7.43 -15.53
N GLY A 9 -12.50 -8.09 -15.07
CA GLY A 9 -13.85 -7.89 -15.59
C GLY A 9 -14.36 -6.47 -15.42
N ILE A 10 -14.13 -5.87 -14.25
CA ILE A 10 -14.47 -4.46 -13.96
C ILE A 10 -13.70 -3.53 -14.88
N LEU A 11 -12.38 -3.71 -15.02
CA LEU A 11 -11.55 -2.87 -15.89
C LEU A 11 -11.98 -2.95 -17.36
N LYS A 12 -12.26 -4.15 -17.87
CA LYS A 12 -12.75 -4.35 -19.22
C LYS A 12 -14.11 -3.69 -19.45
N ALA A 13 -15.02 -3.78 -18.48
CA ALA A 13 -16.31 -3.14 -18.57
C ALA A 13 -16.21 -1.61 -18.59
N ALA A 14 -15.30 -1.05 -17.79
CA ALA A 14 -15.01 0.38 -17.75
C ALA A 14 -14.41 0.88 -19.07
N GLU A 15 -13.38 0.18 -19.57
CA GLU A 15 -12.75 0.48 -20.86
C GLU A 15 -13.77 0.48 -22.01
N THR A 16 -14.62 -0.56 -22.07
CA THR A 16 -15.65 -0.68 -23.11
C THR A 16 -16.66 0.46 -23.09
N ARG A 17 -16.89 1.06 -21.92
CA ARG A 17 -17.87 2.14 -21.72
C ARG A 17 -17.23 3.52 -21.64
N GLY A 18 -15.90 3.62 -21.71
CA GLY A 18 -15.17 4.89 -21.61
C GLY A 18 -15.40 5.59 -20.27
N VAL A 19 -15.45 4.83 -19.15
CA VAL A 19 -15.64 5.41 -17.82
C VAL A 19 -14.40 5.22 -16.95
N HIS A 20 -14.15 6.19 -16.06
CA HIS A 20 -13.05 6.11 -15.12
C HIS A 20 -13.32 5.08 -14.01
N VAL A 21 -12.27 4.37 -13.62
CA VAL A 21 -12.23 3.53 -12.42
C VAL A 21 -11.08 3.99 -11.56
N MET A 22 -11.35 4.34 -10.32
CA MET A 22 -10.38 4.63 -9.29
C MET A 22 -10.48 3.59 -8.17
N THR A 23 -9.36 3.16 -7.63
CA THR A 23 -9.31 2.29 -6.45
C THR A 23 -9.15 3.14 -5.21
N GLY A 24 -9.88 2.82 -4.13
CA GLY A 24 -9.87 3.56 -2.87
C GLY A 24 -8.59 3.35 -2.05
N PHE A 25 -7.42 3.61 -2.63
CA PHE A 25 -6.15 3.61 -1.89
C PHE A 25 -5.90 4.96 -1.25
N ILE A 26 -6.74 5.26 -0.27
CA ILE A 26 -6.84 6.52 0.47
C ILE A 26 -5.47 7.04 0.95
N GLU A 27 -4.55 6.17 1.33
CA GLU A 27 -3.24 6.58 1.86
C GLU A 27 -2.37 7.26 0.78
N ARG A 28 -2.62 7.06 -0.51
CA ARG A 28 -1.96 7.85 -1.56
C ARG A 28 -2.34 9.32 -1.55
N PHE A 29 -3.46 9.68 -0.89
CA PHE A 29 -3.93 11.06 -0.71
C PHE A 29 -3.55 11.63 0.68
N ASN A 30 -2.93 10.81 1.53
CA ASN A 30 -2.49 11.24 2.85
C ASN A 30 -1.32 12.22 2.73
N PRO A 31 -1.43 13.47 3.27
CA PRO A 31 -0.37 14.48 3.18
C PRO A 31 1.00 14.00 3.69
N GLY A 32 1.02 13.16 4.74
CA GLY A 32 2.26 12.57 5.25
C GLY A 32 2.93 11.64 4.24
N ILE A 33 2.14 10.82 3.56
CA ILE A 33 2.60 9.90 2.50
C ILE A 33 3.05 10.68 1.27
N GLN A 34 2.33 11.73 0.87
CA GLN A 34 2.75 12.61 -0.22
C GLN A 34 4.07 13.31 0.10
N LYS A 35 4.25 13.77 1.34
CA LYS A 35 5.53 14.37 1.77
C LYS A 35 6.66 13.35 1.79
N MET A 36 6.41 12.11 2.26
CA MET A 36 7.39 11.02 2.19
C MET A 36 7.82 10.76 0.73
N LYS A 37 6.84 10.69 -0.19
CA LYS A 37 7.11 10.48 -1.61
C LYS A 37 7.94 11.61 -2.20
N ALA A 38 7.63 12.86 -1.87
CA ALA A 38 8.41 14.02 -2.31
C ALA A 38 9.86 13.95 -1.81
N LEU A 39 10.09 13.59 -0.54
CA LEU A 39 11.45 13.44 0.00
C LEU A 39 12.26 12.35 -0.72
N ILE A 40 11.62 11.26 -1.12
CA ILE A 40 12.25 10.20 -1.92
C ILE A 40 12.62 10.75 -3.32
N GLU A 41 11.69 11.43 -3.98
CA GLU A 41 11.89 11.99 -5.34
C GLU A 41 12.92 13.13 -5.37
N GLU A 42 13.00 13.91 -4.31
CA GLU A 42 14.03 14.95 -4.11
C GLU A 42 15.41 14.37 -3.78
N GLY A 43 15.52 13.04 -3.57
CA GLY A 43 16.76 12.37 -3.18
C GLY A 43 17.19 12.65 -1.74
N SER A 44 16.30 13.18 -0.88
CA SER A 44 16.63 13.56 0.50
C SER A 44 16.98 12.37 1.40
N LEU A 45 16.64 11.15 1.02
CA LEU A 45 16.98 9.93 1.75
C LEU A 45 18.14 9.15 1.10
N GLY A 46 18.66 9.63 -0.03
CA GLY A 46 19.62 8.88 -0.85
C GLY A 46 18.96 7.72 -1.60
N GLU A 47 19.72 6.66 -1.88
CA GLU A 47 19.22 5.44 -2.53
C GLU A 47 18.35 4.65 -1.56
N ILE A 48 17.08 4.43 -1.92
CA ILE A 48 16.14 3.70 -1.06
C ILE A 48 16.45 2.21 -1.11
N VAL A 49 16.63 1.59 0.06
CA VAL A 49 16.97 0.18 0.19
C VAL A 49 15.89 -0.63 0.90
N LEU A 50 15.19 -0.03 1.87
CA LEU A 50 14.25 -0.74 2.73
C LEU A 50 13.02 0.11 3.02
N ALA A 51 11.84 -0.52 3.04
CA ALA A 51 10.63 0.07 3.59
C ALA A 51 9.91 -0.91 4.52
N PHE A 52 9.30 -0.38 5.58
CA PHE A 52 8.51 -1.15 6.53
C PHE A 52 7.18 -0.45 6.80
N ALA A 53 6.07 -1.11 6.52
CA ALA A 53 4.74 -0.63 6.90
C ALA A 53 4.14 -1.51 7.99
N ARG A 54 3.50 -0.86 8.94
CA ARG A 54 2.78 -1.49 10.03
C ARG A 54 1.36 -0.98 10.12
N ARG A 55 0.40 -1.89 9.89
CA ARG A 55 -1.03 -1.59 9.95
C ARG A 55 -1.71 -2.59 10.89
N VAL A 56 -1.75 -2.24 12.15
CA VAL A 56 -2.24 -3.14 13.20
C VAL A 56 -3.28 -2.45 14.07
N GLY A 57 -4.18 -3.25 14.66
CA GLY A 57 -5.24 -2.74 15.52
C GLY A 57 -6.19 -3.85 15.95
N ARG A 58 -7.33 -3.47 16.54
CA ARG A 58 -8.41 -4.41 16.81
C ARG A 58 -9.19 -4.69 15.53
N TRP A 59 -9.74 -5.87 15.44
CA TRP A 59 -10.64 -6.26 14.36
C TRP A 59 -11.80 -5.26 14.20
N PRO A 60 -12.00 -4.73 13.00
CA PRO A 60 -13.15 -3.88 12.71
C PRO A 60 -14.39 -4.76 12.51
N GLU A 61 -15.39 -4.64 13.39
CA GLU A 61 -16.63 -5.46 13.39
C GLU A 61 -17.37 -5.46 12.04
N ARG A 62 -17.20 -4.42 11.22
CA ARG A 62 -17.79 -4.30 9.88
C ARG A 62 -17.21 -5.28 8.85
N VAL A 63 -16.03 -5.86 9.10
CA VAL A 63 -15.32 -6.74 8.18
C VAL A 63 -15.60 -8.20 8.58
N GLY A 64 -16.28 -8.93 7.74
CA GLY A 64 -16.65 -10.33 8.00
C GLY A 64 -16.51 -11.26 6.80
N ASP A 65 -16.14 -10.73 5.64
CA ASP A 65 -16.14 -11.44 4.35
C ASP A 65 -14.74 -11.67 3.76
N VAL A 66 -13.72 -10.97 4.24
CA VAL A 66 -12.33 -11.11 3.81
C VAL A 66 -11.36 -11.15 4.99
N GLY A 67 -10.11 -11.56 4.75
CA GLY A 67 -9.04 -11.56 5.74
C GLY A 67 -8.22 -10.26 5.72
N VAL A 68 -7.30 -10.16 6.69
CA VAL A 68 -6.48 -8.96 6.90
C VAL A 68 -5.58 -8.62 5.70
N VAL A 69 -5.23 -9.60 4.87
CA VAL A 69 -4.40 -9.36 3.68
C VAL A 69 -5.15 -8.52 2.65
N LYS A 70 -6.40 -8.89 2.34
CA LYS A 70 -7.21 -8.17 1.34
C LYS A 70 -7.92 -6.93 1.90
N ASP A 71 -8.15 -6.83 3.23
CA ASP A 71 -8.77 -5.64 3.83
C ASP A 71 -7.74 -4.59 4.24
N ALA A 72 -6.63 -5.01 4.85
CA ALA A 72 -5.68 -4.08 5.46
C ALA A 72 -4.32 -4.04 4.75
N ALA A 73 -3.65 -5.19 4.59
CA ALA A 73 -2.30 -5.23 4.02
C ALA A 73 -2.26 -4.75 2.56
N ILE A 74 -3.34 -4.89 1.78
CA ILE A 74 -3.42 -4.46 0.39
C ILE A 74 -3.15 -2.96 0.23
N HIS A 75 -3.53 -2.13 1.19
CA HIS A 75 -3.25 -0.69 1.18
C HIS A 75 -1.75 -0.41 1.32
N ASP A 76 -1.06 -1.17 2.17
CA ASP A 76 0.38 -0.99 2.37
C ASP A 76 1.19 -1.67 1.26
N ILE A 77 0.70 -2.76 0.66
CA ILE A 77 1.24 -3.33 -0.59
C ILE A 77 1.24 -2.26 -1.69
N ASP A 78 0.15 -1.54 -1.85
CA ASP A 78 0.05 -0.44 -2.81
C ASP A 78 1.01 0.71 -2.48
N ILE A 79 1.10 1.09 -1.21
CA ILE A 79 2.06 2.12 -0.75
C ILE A 79 3.51 1.72 -1.04
N MET A 80 3.89 0.44 -0.88
CA MET A 80 5.24 0.01 -1.24
C MET A 80 5.53 0.17 -2.73
N ARG A 81 4.57 -0.19 -3.60
CA ARG A 81 4.68 0.06 -5.04
C ARG A 81 4.85 1.55 -5.36
N PHE A 82 4.09 2.39 -4.66
CA PHE A 82 4.14 3.85 -4.81
C PHE A 82 5.48 4.43 -4.34
N MET A 83 5.99 4.02 -3.17
CA MET A 83 7.27 4.51 -2.64
C MET A 83 8.45 4.14 -3.53
N PHE A 84 8.55 2.87 -3.92
CA PHE A 84 9.63 2.39 -4.79
C PHE A 84 9.46 2.77 -6.27
N ASN A 85 8.31 3.33 -6.66
CA ASN A 85 7.96 3.58 -8.06
C ASN A 85 8.24 2.36 -8.96
N SER A 86 7.98 1.18 -8.45
CA SER A 86 8.34 -0.10 -9.06
C SER A 86 7.37 -1.21 -8.63
N GLU A 87 7.27 -2.24 -9.46
CA GLU A 87 6.51 -3.44 -9.12
C GLU A 87 7.44 -4.46 -8.43
N PRO A 88 6.99 -5.13 -7.36
CA PRO A 88 7.77 -6.19 -6.75
C PRO A 88 7.92 -7.38 -7.71
N THR A 89 9.05 -8.06 -7.61
CA THR A 89 9.40 -9.23 -8.43
C THR A 89 9.10 -10.55 -7.72
N SER A 90 8.98 -10.50 -6.39
CA SER A 90 8.70 -11.66 -5.56
C SER A 90 7.95 -11.27 -4.28
N VAL A 91 7.22 -12.23 -3.73
CA VAL A 91 6.57 -12.11 -2.42
C VAL A 91 6.77 -13.38 -1.60
N TYR A 92 7.09 -13.19 -0.33
CA TYR A 92 7.04 -14.23 0.70
C TYR A 92 6.12 -13.76 1.82
N ALA A 93 5.24 -14.64 2.31
CA ALA A 93 4.33 -14.28 3.38
C ALA A 93 4.14 -15.40 4.40
N ARG A 94 3.88 -14.99 5.63
CA ARG A 94 3.30 -15.83 6.69
C ARG A 94 2.00 -15.20 7.13
N VAL A 95 0.94 -15.98 7.11
CA VAL A 95 -0.37 -15.56 7.59
C VAL A 95 -0.91 -16.58 8.56
N GLY A 96 -1.79 -16.16 9.44
CA GLY A 96 -2.45 -17.06 10.34
C GLY A 96 -3.77 -16.51 10.84
N ARG A 97 -4.46 -17.36 11.59
CA ARG A 97 -5.80 -17.12 12.12
C ARG A 97 -5.83 -17.52 13.59
N LEU A 98 -6.26 -16.60 14.44
CA LEU A 98 -6.44 -16.85 15.88
C LEU A 98 -7.90 -16.71 16.31
N VAL A 99 -8.58 -15.67 15.87
CA VAL A 99 -9.93 -15.31 16.33
C VAL A 99 -10.92 -15.23 15.19
N HIS A 100 -10.48 -14.70 14.03
CA HIS A 100 -11.36 -14.43 12.90
C HIS A 100 -11.63 -15.67 12.02
N ARG A 101 -12.64 -15.58 11.15
CA ARG A 101 -12.96 -16.63 10.17
C ARG A 101 -11.89 -16.80 9.10
N PHE A 102 -11.30 -15.68 8.65
CA PHE A 102 -10.19 -15.62 7.71
C PHE A 102 -8.89 -15.34 8.46
N GLU A 103 -7.77 -15.14 7.75
CA GLU A 103 -6.51 -14.72 8.37
C GLU A 103 -6.68 -13.36 9.06
N ASP A 104 -6.23 -13.27 10.30
CA ASP A 104 -6.30 -12.07 11.14
C ASP A 104 -4.93 -11.48 11.49
N TYR A 105 -3.84 -12.12 10.98
CA TYR A 105 -2.51 -11.54 10.97
C TYR A 105 -1.72 -11.97 9.73
N ALA A 106 -0.88 -11.08 9.23
CA ALA A 106 -0.01 -11.29 8.10
C ALA A 106 1.33 -10.55 8.26
N GLN A 107 2.40 -11.21 7.82
CA GLN A 107 3.72 -10.66 7.63
C GLN A 107 4.13 -10.96 6.19
N ILE A 108 4.42 -9.93 5.42
CA ILE A 108 4.65 -10.02 3.97
C ILE A 108 5.99 -9.36 3.66
N ILE A 109 6.82 -10.03 2.90
CA ILE A 109 8.09 -9.52 2.36
C ILE A 109 7.92 -9.39 0.86
N LEU A 110 8.17 -8.20 0.34
CA LEU A 110 8.17 -7.89 -1.09
C LEU A 110 9.60 -7.64 -1.53
N GLY A 111 10.09 -8.44 -2.47
CA GLY A 111 11.38 -8.20 -3.12
C GLY A 111 11.19 -7.39 -4.40
N PHE A 112 11.93 -6.31 -4.55
CA PHE A 112 11.97 -5.46 -5.74
C PHE A 112 13.25 -5.71 -6.54
N LYS A 113 13.47 -4.92 -7.57
CA LYS A 113 14.75 -4.90 -8.28
C LYS A 113 15.85 -4.29 -7.40
N ASP A 114 17.10 -4.49 -7.79
CA ASP A 114 18.26 -3.86 -7.17
C ASP A 114 18.37 -4.13 -5.65
N ASN A 115 17.91 -5.34 -5.21
CA ASN A 115 17.89 -5.80 -3.82
C ASN A 115 17.04 -4.95 -2.86
N GLN A 116 16.20 -4.08 -3.37
CA GLN A 116 15.26 -3.33 -2.53
C GLN A 116 14.21 -4.28 -1.94
N THR A 117 13.87 -4.05 -0.67
CA THR A 117 12.95 -4.92 0.07
C THR A 117 11.92 -4.10 0.83
N ALA A 118 10.68 -4.56 0.84
CA ALA A 118 9.65 -4.01 1.70
C ALA A 118 9.05 -5.08 2.61
N PHE A 119 8.71 -4.66 3.84
CA PHE A 119 7.98 -5.46 4.81
C PHE A 119 6.62 -4.84 5.09
N VAL A 120 5.59 -5.67 5.14
CA VAL A 120 4.24 -5.26 5.54
C VAL A 120 3.77 -6.15 6.68
N GLU A 121 3.49 -5.53 7.83
CA GLU A 121 2.81 -6.16 8.96
C GLU A 121 1.38 -5.66 9.03
N ALA A 122 0.41 -6.59 8.99
CA ALA A 122 -0.99 -6.29 9.20
C ALA A 122 -1.61 -7.28 10.18
N ASN A 123 -2.35 -6.79 11.17
CA ASN A 123 -3.12 -7.66 12.05
C ASN A 123 -4.31 -6.96 12.71
N TRP A 124 -5.27 -7.76 13.15
CA TRP A 124 -6.45 -7.35 13.92
C TRP A 124 -6.39 -7.78 15.38
N LEU A 125 -5.22 -8.18 15.85
CA LEU A 125 -4.99 -8.73 17.20
C LEU A 125 -4.37 -7.73 18.17
N THR A 126 -3.81 -6.64 17.65
CA THR A 126 -3.13 -5.61 18.45
C THR A 126 -4.15 -4.73 19.16
N PRO A 127 -4.06 -4.54 20.49
CA PRO A 127 -5.04 -3.73 21.24
C PRO A 127 -5.10 -2.26 20.82
N ARG A 128 -3.96 -1.71 20.39
CA ARG A 128 -3.79 -0.31 19.97
C ARG A 128 -3.68 -0.21 18.45
N LYS A 129 -4.38 0.76 17.86
CA LYS A 129 -4.25 1.07 16.43
C LYS A 129 -2.90 1.73 16.17
N ILE A 130 -2.10 1.14 15.27
CA ILE A 130 -0.85 1.69 14.76
C ILE A 130 -0.91 1.64 13.25
N ARG A 131 -0.58 2.75 12.60
CA ARG A 131 -0.45 2.86 11.15
C ARG A 131 0.78 3.70 10.84
N GLU A 132 1.86 3.06 10.42
CA GLU A 132 3.17 3.67 10.27
C GLU A 132 3.88 3.13 9.04
N LEU A 133 4.62 4.01 8.37
CA LEU A 133 5.56 3.66 7.31
C LEU A 133 6.92 4.23 7.65
N THR A 134 7.95 3.39 7.63
CA THR A 134 9.36 3.78 7.68
C THR A 134 10.02 3.46 6.35
N VAL A 135 10.77 4.40 5.80
CA VAL A 135 11.58 4.22 4.58
C VAL A 135 13.03 4.55 4.92
N THR A 136 13.92 3.62 4.61
CA THR A 136 15.36 3.75 4.84
C THR A 136 16.10 3.86 3.51
N GLY A 137 16.85 4.91 3.38
CA GLY A 137 17.78 5.14 2.28
C GLY A 137 19.24 5.10 2.73
N SER A 138 20.16 5.35 1.80
CA SER A 138 21.61 5.37 2.08
C SER A 138 22.04 6.52 3.00
N ASP A 139 21.32 7.63 2.99
CA ASP A 139 21.73 8.88 3.63
C ASP A 139 20.84 9.22 4.84
N ALA A 140 19.58 8.80 4.82
CA ALA A 140 18.62 9.10 5.88
C ALA A 140 17.50 8.06 5.94
N MET A 141 16.77 8.09 7.06
CA MET A 141 15.53 7.36 7.27
C MET A 141 14.40 8.34 7.49
N ALA A 142 13.20 8.00 7.01
CA ALA A 142 12.01 8.77 7.32
C ALA A 142 10.89 7.86 7.82
N THR A 143 10.18 8.29 8.87
CA THR A 143 9.02 7.59 9.42
C THR A 143 7.80 8.51 9.38
N VAL A 144 6.67 7.98 8.89
CA VAL A 144 5.39 8.70 8.89
C VAL A 144 4.33 7.91 9.65
N ASP A 145 3.62 8.58 10.55
CA ASP A 145 2.40 8.08 11.16
C ASP A 145 1.20 8.51 10.29
N TYR A 146 0.47 7.54 9.74
CA TYR A 146 -0.65 7.82 8.82
C TYR A 146 -1.83 8.54 9.47
N ILE A 147 -2.01 8.36 10.80
CA ILE A 147 -3.16 8.91 11.53
C ILE A 147 -2.92 10.38 11.83
N THR A 148 -1.76 10.70 12.38
CA THR A 148 -1.39 12.08 12.72
C THR A 148 -0.80 12.82 11.53
N GLN A 149 -0.42 12.10 10.49
CA GLN A 149 0.29 12.57 9.30
C GLN A 149 1.66 13.19 9.61
N LYS A 150 2.18 13.01 10.80
CA LYS A 150 3.50 13.49 11.18
C LYS A 150 4.57 12.65 10.53
N ILE A 151 5.60 13.32 10.00
CA ILE A 151 6.79 12.69 9.46
C ILE A 151 8.01 13.11 10.28
N LEU A 152 8.89 12.17 10.52
CA LEU A 152 10.21 12.37 11.13
C LEU A 152 11.25 11.91 10.11
N VAL A 153 12.22 12.75 9.81
CA VAL A 153 13.39 12.45 8.96
C VAL A 153 14.62 12.48 9.85
N GLU A 154 15.43 11.42 9.77
CA GLU A 154 16.58 11.21 10.63
C GLU A 154 17.80 10.87 9.77
N ASP A 155 18.86 11.61 9.91
CA ASP A 155 20.19 11.28 9.40
C ASP A 155 21.19 11.11 10.56
N ALA A 156 22.48 10.96 10.26
CA ALA A 156 23.50 10.73 11.27
C ALA A 156 23.65 11.87 12.30
N ASP A 157 23.27 13.09 11.93
CA ASP A 157 23.57 14.31 12.68
C ASP A 157 22.34 14.98 13.29
N LYS A 158 21.14 14.77 12.70
CA LYS A 158 19.92 15.50 13.08
C LYS A 158 18.64 14.73 12.85
N GLN A 159 17.59 15.20 13.53
CA GLN A 159 16.21 14.83 13.30
C GLN A 159 15.40 16.05 12.87
N VAL A 160 14.60 15.92 11.84
CA VAL A 160 13.75 17.01 11.32
C VAL A 160 12.33 16.51 11.15
N SER A 161 11.36 17.26 11.67
CA SER A 161 9.95 16.98 11.44
C SER A 161 9.35 18.12 10.60
N PRO A 162 9.22 17.94 9.27
CA PRO A 162 8.59 18.93 8.42
C PRO A 162 7.15 19.22 8.86
N THR A 163 6.77 20.48 8.86
CA THR A 163 5.42 20.92 9.20
C THR A 163 4.59 21.15 7.95
N TYR A 164 3.36 20.67 7.94
CA TYR A 164 2.35 20.91 6.92
C TYR A 164 0.95 20.75 7.54
N SER A 165 -0.06 21.24 6.84
CA SER A 165 -1.43 21.18 7.34
C SER A 165 -1.98 19.76 7.21
N TRP A 166 -2.56 19.27 8.30
CA TRP A 166 -3.35 18.05 8.28
C TRP A 166 -4.58 18.23 7.37
N LYS A 167 -4.87 17.23 6.55
CA LYS A 167 -6.08 17.18 5.71
C LYS A 167 -6.67 15.79 5.77
N GLU A 168 -7.98 15.68 5.65
CA GLU A 168 -8.67 14.39 5.61
C GLU A 168 -8.40 13.67 4.28
N PRO A 169 -7.70 12.54 4.28
CA PRO A 169 -7.32 11.87 3.03
C PRO A 169 -8.52 11.42 2.18
N LEU A 170 -9.63 11.01 2.82
CA LEU A 170 -10.83 10.61 2.09
C LEU A 170 -11.47 11.78 1.35
N SER A 171 -11.46 12.99 1.94
CA SER A 171 -11.95 14.19 1.25
C SER A 171 -11.13 14.47 0.00
N LEU A 172 -9.79 14.43 0.16
CA LEU A 172 -8.87 14.65 -0.97
C LEU A 172 -9.04 13.61 -2.08
N GLU A 173 -9.25 12.35 -1.71
CA GLU A 173 -9.49 11.26 -2.66
C GLU A 173 -10.78 11.47 -3.45
N LEU A 174 -11.89 11.79 -2.78
CA LEU A 174 -13.19 12.00 -3.40
C LEU A 174 -13.22 13.28 -4.26
N GLU A 175 -12.61 14.37 -3.78
CA GLU A 175 -12.45 15.61 -4.54
C GLU A 175 -11.67 15.36 -5.83
N HIS A 176 -10.52 14.67 -5.74
CA HIS A 176 -9.71 14.29 -6.89
C HIS A 176 -10.49 13.44 -7.90
N PHE A 177 -11.25 12.45 -7.43
CA PHE A 177 -12.04 11.62 -8.35
C PHE A 177 -13.15 12.41 -9.05
N ALA A 178 -13.83 13.30 -8.32
CA ALA A 178 -14.83 14.18 -8.91
C ALA A 178 -14.22 15.11 -9.98
N GLU A 179 -13.05 15.69 -9.72
CA GLU A 179 -12.29 16.49 -10.69
C GLU A 179 -11.90 15.67 -11.93
N CYS A 180 -11.46 14.42 -11.75
CA CYS A 180 -11.13 13.52 -12.85
C CYS A 180 -12.35 13.25 -13.74
N VAL A 181 -13.53 13.01 -13.14
CA VAL A 181 -14.77 12.76 -13.90
C VAL A 181 -15.23 14.01 -14.66
N VAL A 182 -15.17 15.18 -14.02
CA VAL A 182 -15.60 16.45 -14.66
C VAL A 182 -14.63 16.89 -15.77
N GLY A 183 -13.32 16.71 -15.51
CA GLY A 183 -12.26 17.14 -16.44
C GLY A 183 -11.82 16.07 -17.46
N ASP A 184 -12.45 14.89 -17.45
CA ASP A 184 -12.06 13.72 -18.24
C ASP A 184 -10.55 13.39 -18.09
N MET A 185 -10.06 13.44 -16.85
CA MET A 185 -8.67 13.21 -16.51
C MET A 185 -8.47 11.81 -15.92
N LYS A 186 -7.31 11.23 -16.19
CA LYS A 186 -6.94 9.94 -15.59
C LYS A 186 -6.74 10.10 -14.08
N PRO A 187 -7.40 9.27 -13.24
CA PRO A 187 -7.17 9.27 -11.80
C PRO A 187 -5.72 8.95 -11.42
N GLN A 188 -5.23 9.57 -10.35
CA GLN A 188 -3.91 9.30 -9.77
C GLN A 188 -3.78 7.84 -9.29
N VAL A 189 -4.86 7.28 -8.74
CA VAL A 189 -4.98 5.88 -8.36
C VAL A 189 -5.94 5.19 -9.30
N THR A 190 -5.42 4.39 -10.20
CA THR A 190 -6.22 3.75 -11.25
C THR A 190 -6.80 2.42 -10.79
N GLY A 191 -7.77 1.91 -11.52
CA GLY A 191 -8.23 0.53 -11.33
C GLY A 191 -7.14 -0.50 -11.61
N LEU A 192 -6.13 -0.16 -12.43
CA LEU A 192 -4.95 -1.02 -12.64
C LEU A 192 -4.09 -1.12 -11.37
N ASP A 193 -3.96 -0.04 -10.60
CA ASP A 193 -3.26 -0.09 -9.30
C ASP A 193 -3.96 -1.07 -8.35
N GLY A 194 -5.29 -1.05 -8.32
CA GLY A 194 -6.08 -2.02 -7.56
C GLY A 194 -5.87 -3.47 -8.02
N LEU A 195 -5.87 -3.71 -9.33
CA LEU A 195 -5.58 -5.03 -9.89
C LEU A 195 -4.18 -5.51 -9.47
N ARG A 196 -3.16 -4.65 -9.58
CA ARG A 196 -1.77 -5.01 -9.21
C ARG A 196 -1.63 -5.32 -7.74
N ALA A 197 -2.21 -4.50 -6.86
CA ALA A 197 -2.18 -4.77 -5.43
C ALA A 197 -2.90 -6.08 -5.08
N LEU A 198 -4.02 -6.39 -5.75
CA LEU A 198 -4.76 -7.64 -5.55
C LEU A 198 -3.97 -8.86 -6.05
N GLU A 199 -3.29 -8.78 -7.21
CA GLU A 199 -2.39 -9.83 -7.70
C GLU A 199 -1.29 -10.15 -6.69
N ILE A 200 -0.70 -9.13 -6.05
CA ILE A 200 0.32 -9.30 -5.02
C ILE A 200 -0.28 -9.90 -3.74
N ALA A 201 -1.46 -9.44 -3.32
CA ALA A 201 -2.15 -9.97 -2.14
C ALA A 201 -2.51 -11.46 -2.31
N GLU A 202 -3.03 -11.87 -3.46
CA GLU A 202 -3.29 -13.28 -3.76
C GLU A 202 -2.00 -14.12 -3.81
N ALA A 203 -0.93 -13.57 -4.38
CA ALA A 203 0.37 -14.22 -4.38
C ALA A 203 0.95 -14.36 -2.96
N ALA A 204 0.73 -13.39 -2.08
CA ALA A 204 1.10 -13.47 -0.66
C ALA A 204 0.33 -14.58 0.06
N LEU A 205 -0.98 -14.69 -0.14
CA LEU A 205 -1.80 -15.79 0.39
C LEU A 205 -1.35 -17.16 -0.16
N LYS A 206 -0.98 -17.21 -1.44
CA LYS A 206 -0.40 -18.42 -2.04
C LYS A 206 0.94 -18.79 -1.41
N SER A 207 1.84 -17.81 -1.25
CA SER A 207 3.15 -17.98 -0.60
C SER A 207 2.99 -18.56 0.81
N ALA A 208 2.11 -18.00 1.61
CA ALA A 208 1.84 -18.49 2.96
C ALA A 208 1.34 -19.94 2.98
N ARG A 209 0.52 -20.33 2.00
CA ARG A 209 -0.03 -21.68 1.88
C ARG A 209 1.03 -22.71 1.50
N ILE A 210 1.93 -22.38 0.58
CA ILE A 210 2.99 -23.30 0.12
C ILE A 210 4.27 -23.21 0.96
N GLY A 211 4.42 -22.19 1.81
CA GLY A 211 5.61 -21.95 2.64
C GLY A 211 6.85 -21.44 1.88
N GLU A 212 6.68 -21.01 0.62
CA GLU A 212 7.75 -20.61 -0.28
C GLU A 212 7.52 -19.22 -0.87
N SER A 213 8.60 -18.59 -1.37
CA SER A 213 8.49 -17.34 -2.12
C SER A 213 7.83 -17.56 -3.48
N VAL A 214 6.92 -16.67 -3.86
CA VAL A 214 6.24 -16.64 -5.15
C VAL A 214 6.85 -15.55 -6.03
N LYS A 215 7.31 -15.91 -7.22
CA LYS A 215 7.72 -14.94 -8.25
C LYS A 215 6.49 -14.26 -8.84
N LEU A 216 6.52 -12.94 -8.88
CA LEU A 216 5.49 -12.11 -9.47
C LEU A 216 5.81 -11.88 -10.95
N LYS A 217 4.86 -12.24 -11.80
CA LYS A 217 4.94 -11.93 -13.24
C LYS A 217 4.15 -10.65 -13.48
N ARG A 218 4.71 -9.72 -14.27
CA ARG A 218 3.88 -8.64 -14.78
C ARG A 218 2.75 -9.26 -15.61
N SER A 219 1.54 -9.19 -15.15
CA SER A 219 0.39 -9.48 -15.98
C SER A 219 0.34 -8.42 -17.09
N THR A 220 0.39 -8.86 -18.33
CA THR A 220 0.11 -8.02 -19.50
C THR A 220 -1.39 -7.79 -19.55
N TYR A 221 -1.89 -6.88 -18.72
CA TYR A 221 -3.18 -6.27 -18.93
C TYR A 221 -2.92 -5.04 -19.80
N ILE A 222 -3.18 -5.21 -21.08
CA ILE A 222 -3.24 -4.17 -22.12
C ILE A 222 -4.66 -4.18 -22.63
#